data_9cbe8d158e84a50823c60aed8d30cb24
#
_entry.id   9cbe8d158e84a50823c60aed8d30cb24
#
_cell.length_a   1.000
_cell.length_b   1.000
_cell.length_c   1.000
_cell.angle_alpha   90.00
_cell.angle_beta   90.00
_cell.angle_gamma   90.00
#
_symmetry.space_group_name_H-M   'P 1'
#
loop_
_entity.id
_entity.type
_entity.pdbx_description
1 polymer ?
#
loop_
_entity_poly.entity_id
_entity_poly.type
_entity_poly.pdbx_seq_one_letter_code
_entity_poly.pdbx_strand_id
1 'polypeptide(L)'
;MKKLLLSAFVLCFAGTIAAQEVPLWMRYCALSPDGTTIAFTYKGDIYTVPSTGGRATQITTNPAFDTTPVWSPDGKQIAFASDRMGSLDVFVVAKEGGVPQRLTTHSGSEKPVAYKDDKHILFTANIAPSAEDAGFPSGQFQQIYEVAVTGGRPTMFSSMPMELSLIHISEPTRPY
;
A
#
# COMPACT_ATOMS: atom_id res chain seq x y z
N MET A 1 17.17 -76.97 -9.86
CA MET A 1 16.46 -75.94 -10.60
C MET A 1 15.96 -74.91 -9.58
N LYS A 2 16.73 -73.83 -9.45
CA LYS A 2 16.40 -72.74 -8.50
C LYS A 2 15.72 -71.65 -9.31
N LYS A 3 14.47 -71.36 -9.04
CA LYS A 3 13.69 -70.26 -9.62
C LYS A 3 14.06 -68.95 -8.88
N LEU A 4 14.73 -68.03 -9.57
CA LEU A 4 15.05 -66.70 -9.11
C LEU A 4 13.78 -65.84 -9.28
N LEU A 5 13.16 -65.44 -8.18
CA LEU A 5 12.06 -64.45 -8.15
C LEU A 5 12.71 -63.07 -8.10
N LEU A 6 12.67 -62.37 -9.23
CA LEU A 6 13.10 -60.98 -9.36
C LEU A 6 11.92 -60.07 -8.90
N SER A 7 11.97 -59.60 -7.68
CA SER A 7 10.98 -58.67 -7.15
C SER A 7 11.35 -57.24 -7.63
N ALA A 8 10.59 -56.73 -8.61
CA ALA A 8 10.70 -55.35 -9.07
C ALA A 8 10.05 -54.42 -8.04
N PHE A 9 10.86 -53.69 -7.30
CA PHE A 9 10.42 -52.65 -6.38
C PHE A 9 10.17 -51.36 -7.20
N VAL A 10 8.91 -51.13 -7.58
CA VAL A 10 8.49 -49.90 -8.24
C VAL A 10 8.37 -48.83 -7.14
N LEU A 11 9.37 -47.96 -7.03
CA LEU A 11 9.32 -46.77 -6.18
C LEU A 11 8.38 -45.75 -6.87
N CYS A 12 7.12 -45.68 -6.44
CA CYS A 12 6.22 -44.56 -6.76
C CYS A 12 6.71 -43.31 -6.03
N PHE A 13 7.43 -42.46 -6.73
CA PHE A 13 7.65 -41.09 -6.31
C PHE A 13 6.30 -40.33 -6.45
N ALA A 14 5.50 -40.36 -5.41
CA ALA A 14 4.37 -39.45 -5.26
C ALA A 14 4.95 -38.05 -4.97
N GLY A 15 5.30 -37.33 -6.02
CA GLY A 15 5.57 -35.90 -5.92
C GLY A 15 4.29 -35.22 -5.42
N THR A 16 4.30 -34.72 -4.18
CA THR A 16 3.25 -33.84 -3.68
C THR A 16 3.30 -32.57 -4.51
N ILE A 17 2.42 -32.47 -5.52
CA ILE A 17 2.10 -31.19 -6.15
C ILE A 17 1.42 -30.37 -5.07
N ALA A 18 2.21 -29.56 -4.35
CA ALA A 18 1.64 -28.54 -3.50
C ALA A 18 0.87 -27.60 -4.44
N ALA A 19 -0.46 -27.65 -4.39
CA ALA A 19 -1.28 -26.68 -5.06
C ALA A 19 -0.87 -25.32 -4.53
N GLN A 20 -0.25 -24.51 -5.38
CA GLN A 20 0.08 -23.13 -5.05
C GLN A 20 -1.26 -22.40 -4.94
N GLU A 21 -1.71 -22.14 -3.72
CA GLU A 21 -2.87 -21.30 -3.49
C GLU A 21 -2.57 -19.94 -4.09
N VAL A 22 -3.24 -19.63 -5.20
CA VAL A 22 -3.18 -18.29 -5.77
C VAL A 22 -3.87 -17.36 -4.78
N PRO A 23 -3.18 -16.40 -4.18
CA PRO A 23 -3.79 -15.49 -3.23
C PRO A 23 -4.81 -14.61 -3.97
N LEU A 24 -6.09 -14.99 -3.85
CA LEU A 24 -7.21 -14.17 -4.31
C LEU A 24 -7.27 -12.93 -3.41
N TRP A 25 -7.54 -11.75 -3.98
CA TRP A 25 -7.75 -10.50 -3.23
C TRP A 25 -6.48 -9.69 -2.85
N MET A 26 -5.38 -9.84 -3.53
CA MET A 26 -4.32 -8.83 -3.49
C MET A 26 -4.81 -7.53 -4.14
N ARG A 27 -4.66 -6.42 -3.42
CA ARG A 27 -5.11 -5.09 -3.86
C ARG A 27 -4.03 -4.05 -3.60
N TYR A 28 -4.11 -2.93 -4.33
CA TYR A 28 -3.26 -1.76 -4.12
C TYR A 28 -1.77 -2.10 -4.13
N CYS A 29 -1.33 -2.76 -5.20
CA CYS A 29 0.08 -3.13 -5.36
C CYS A 29 0.92 -1.88 -5.67
N ALA A 30 2.04 -1.73 -4.95
CA ALA A 30 3.02 -0.68 -5.14
C ALA A 30 4.42 -1.30 -5.25
N LEU A 31 5.13 -0.97 -6.34
CA LEU A 31 6.50 -1.42 -6.56
C LEU A 31 7.46 -0.48 -5.81
N SER A 32 8.47 -1.05 -5.15
CA SER A 32 9.54 -0.27 -4.50
C SER A 32 10.35 0.52 -5.55
N PRO A 33 10.99 1.65 -5.18
CA PRO A 33 11.74 2.48 -6.12
C PRO A 33 12.87 1.75 -6.84
N ASP A 34 13.47 0.75 -6.19
CA ASP A 34 14.53 -0.10 -6.75
C ASP A 34 13.99 -1.26 -7.62
N GLY A 35 12.66 -1.40 -7.71
CA GLY A 35 12.00 -2.45 -8.49
C GLY A 35 12.10 -3.86 -7.90
N THR A 36 12.63 -4.03 -6.70
CA THR A 36 12.93 -5.36 -6.12
C THR A 36 11.81 -5.94 -5.28
N THR A 37 10.90 -5.10 -4.75
CA THR A 37 9.88 -5.51 -3.79
C THR A 37 8.53 -4.91 -4.14
N ILE A 38 7.47 -5.69 -4.01
CA ILE A 38 6.08 -5.24 -4.18
C ILE A 38 5.41 -5.21 -2.81
N ALA A 39 4.88 -4.06 -2.41
CA ALA A 39 3.97 -3.93 -1.28
C ALA A 39 2.52 -4.06 -1.77
N PHE A 40 1.66 -4.69 -0.99
CA PHE A 40 0.25 -4.89 -1.36
C PHE A 40 -0.62 -5.09 -0.12
N THR A 41 -1.92 -4.86 -0.27
CA THR A 41 -2.92 -5.17 0.76
C THR A 41 -3.48 -6.57 0.56
N TYR A 42 -3.49 -7.37 1.62
CA TYR A 42 -4.12 -8.69 1.64
C TYR A 42 -4.79 -8.93 2.99
N LYS A 43 -6.08 -9.28 2.97
CA LYS A 43 -6.91 -9.55 4.16
C LYS A 43 -6.89 -8.44 5.23
N GLY A 44 -6.71 -7.19 4.81
CA GLY A 44 -6.71 -6.04 5.72
C GLY A 44 -5.34 -5.66 6.27
N ASP A 45 -4.28 -6.35 5.89
CA ASP A 45 -2.90 -6.02 6.28
C ASP A 45 -2.02 -5.69 5.07
N ILE A 46 -0.92 -4.99 5.34
CA ILE A 46 0.12 -4.72 4.36
C ILE A 46 1.14 -5.86 4.37
N TYR A 47 1.43 -6.36 3.18
CA TYR A 47 2.44 -7.38 2.92
C TYR A 47 3.47 -6.87 1.92
N THR A 48 4.65 -7.46 1.94
CA THR A 48 5.69 -7.29 0.92
C THR A 48 6.09 -8.64 0.34
N VAL A 49 6.46 -8.65 -0.94
CA VAL A 49 6.98 -9.83 -1.64
C VAL A 49 8.08 -9.41 -2.62
N PRO A 50 9.14 -10.21 -2.85
CA PRO A 50 10.09 -9.93 -3.91
C PRO A 50 9.40 -9.82 -5.27
N SER A 51 9.81 -8.89 -6.12
CA SER A 51 9.23 -8.72 -7.47
C SER A 51 9.41 -9.96 -8.37
N THR A 52 10.40 -10.78 -8.07
CA THR A 52 10.64 -12.09 -8.71
C THR A 52 9.72 -13.20 -8.21
N GLY A 53 8.84 -12.89 -7.25
CA GLY A 53 7.99 -13.87 -6.57
C GLY A 53 8.66 -14.49 -5.35
N GLY A 54 7.92 -15.38 -4.68
CA GLY A 54 8.40 -16.06 -3.49
C GLY A 54 7.48 -15.88 -2.29
N ARG A 55 8.05 -15.92 -1.08
CA ARG A 55 7.31 -15.80 0.16
C ARG A 55 6.96 -14.34 0.46
N ALA A 56 5.69 -14.06 0.71
CA ALA A 56 5.25 -12.76 1.21
C ALA A 56 5.54 -12.63 2.73
N THR A 57 5.92 -11.42 3.13
CA THR A 57 6.14 -11.05 4.53
C THR A 57 5.04 -10.08 4.96
N GLN A 58 4.40 -10.34 6.07
CA GLN A 58 3.41 -9.46 6.67
C GLN A 58 4.12 -8.30 7.38
N ILE A 59 3.73 -7.07 7.07
CA ILE A 59 4.34 -5.85 7.60
C ILE A 59 3.49 -5.27 8.73
N THR A 60 2.16 -5.34 8.60
CA THR A 60 1.22 -4.89 9.65
C THR A 60 0.44 -6.07 10.20
N THR A 61 0.07 -6.00 11.50
CA THR A 61 -0.58 -7.10 12.23
C THR A 61 -1.73 -6.61 13.12
N ASN A 62 -2.19 -5.37 12.95
CA ASN A 62 -3.30 -4.82 13.71
C ASN A 62 -4.63 -5.36 13.14
N PRO A 63 -5.67 -5.63 13.96
CA PRO A 63 -6.98 -6.07 13.46
C PRO A 63 -7.71 -5.04 12.58
N ALA A 64 -7.19 -3.82 12.47
CA ALA A 64 -7.71 -2.75 11.61
C ALA A 64 -7.50 -3.07 10.12
N PHE A 65 -8.20 -2.34 9.27
CA PHE A 65 -8.06 -2.43 7.82
C PHE A 65 -6.97 -1.50 7.33
N ASP A 66 -5.81 -2.07 6.96
CA ASP A 66 -4.66 -1.37 6.39
C ASP A 66 -4.68 -1.50 4.86
N THR A 67 -4.52 -0.37 4.15
CA THR A 67 -4.72 -0.33 2.69
C THR A 67 -3.86 0.73 2.00
N THR A 68 -3.83 0.70 0.67
CA THR A 68 -3.14 1.68 -0.18
C THR A 68 -1.68 1.96 0.22
N PRO A 69 -0.80 0.93 0.22
CA PRO A 69 0.61 1.14 0.52
C PRO A 69 1.30 1.98 -0.55
N VAL A 70 2.18 2.89 -0.12
CA VAL A 70 3.02 3.74 -0.98
C VAL A 70 4.44 3.74 -0.43
N TRP A 71 5.42 3.50 -1.29
CA TRP A 71 6.83 3.48 -0.92
C TRP A 71 7.43 4.88 -0.80
N SER A 72 8.31 5.07 0.19
CA SER A 72 9.19 6.23 0.25
C SER A 72 10.22 6.20 -0.90
N PRO A 73 10.68 7.35 -1.40
CA PRO A 73 11.67 7.41 -2.49
C PRO A 73 12.97 6.65 -2.20
N ASP A 74 13.40 6.59 -0.93
CA ASP A 74 14.58 5.84 -0.50
C ASP A 74 14.30 4.33 -0.27
N GLY A 75 13.03 3.88 -0.43
CA GLY A 75 12.61 2.50 -0.27
C GLY A 75 12.69 1.95 1.15
N LYS A 76 12.81 2.81 2.19
CA LYS A 76 12.94 2.36 3.58
C LYS A 76 11.64 2.37 4.37
N GLN A 77 10.63 3.08 3.90
CA GLN A 77 9.35 3.23 4.57
C GLN A 77 8.18 2.95 3.62
N ILE A 78 7.06 2.57 4.20
CA ILE A 78 5.79 2.38 3.52
C ILE A 78 4.75 3.24 4.23
N ALA A 79 4.15 4.20 3.51
CA ALA A 79 2.97 4.91 3.96
C ALA A 79 1.73 4.10 3.57
N PHE A 80 0.71 4.10 4.41
CA PHE A 80 -0.54 3.36 4.15
C PHE A 80 -1.70 4.03 4.89
N ALA A 81 -2.93 3.73 4.49
CA ALA A 81 -4.13 4.15 5.21
C ALA A 81 -4.58 3.05 6.16
N SER A 82 -5.04 3.43 7.36
CA SER A 82 -5.54 2.52 8.38
C SER A 82 -6.73 3.10 9.14
N ASP A 83 -7.75 2.28 9.40
CA ASP A 83 -8.93 2.66 10.17
C ASP A 83 -8.83 2.35 11.69
N ARG A 84 -7.61 2.06 12.17
CA ARG A 84 -7.35 1.69 13.59
C ARG A 84 -7.78 2.73 14.62
N MET A 85 -8.07 3.95 14.19
CA MET A 85 -8.56 5.05 15.03
C MET A 85 -10.00 5.47 14.67
N GLY A 86 -10.73 4.65 13.90
CA GLY A 86 -12.13 4.84 13.54
C GLY A 86 -12.35 5.30 12.11
N SER A 87 -11.57 6.25 11.60
CA SER A 87 -11.52 6.63 10.19
C SER A 87 -10.20 6.22 9.55
N LEU A 88 -10.14 6.21 8.22
CA LEU A 88 -8.87 5.97 7.54
C LEU A 88 -7.95 7.18 7.73
N ASP A 89 -6.85 6.96 8.41
CA ASP A 89 -5.76 7.93 8.59
C ASP A 89 -4.49 7.45 7.88
N VAL A 90 -3.59 8.37 7.61
CA VAL A 90 -2.27 8.07 7.04
C VAL A 90 -1.31 7.65 8.15
N PHE A 91 -0.70 6.49 7.94
CA PHE A 91 0.35 5.93 8.80
C PHE A 91 1.62 5.69 7.99
N VAL A 92 2.74 5.61 8.66
CA VAL A 92 4.03 5.20 8.08
C VAL A 92 4.66 4.11 8.94
N VAL A 93 5.30 3.14 8.29
CA VAL A 93 6.02 2.04 8.94
C VAL A 93 7.33 1.77 8.20
N ALA A 94 8.36 1.25 8.89
CA ALA A 94 9.56 0.77 8.22
C ALA A 94 9.24 -0.43 7.31
N LYS A 95 10.00 -0.62 6.25
CA LYS A 95 9.78 -1.73 5.29
C LYS A 95 9.94 -3.12 5.94
N GLU A 96 10.67 -3.20 7.02
CA GLU A 96 10.86 -4.40 7.84
C GLU A 96 9.70 -4.65 8.81
N GLY A 97 8.73 -3.73 8.88
CA GLY A 97 7.66 -3.74 9.88
C GLY A 97 8.02 -2.95 11.14
N GLY A 98 7.26 -3.16 12.21
CA GLY A 98 7.43 -2.46 13.48
C GLY A 98 6.16 -1.74 13.91
N VAL A 99 6.31 -0.70 14.75
CA VAL A 99 5.17 0.10 15.23
C VAL A 99 4.89 1.22 14.23
N PRO A 100 3.71 1.21 13.56
CA PRO A 100 3.36 2.30 12.66
C PRO A 100 3.16 3.62 13.40
N GLN A 101 3.65 4.70 12.82
CA GLN A 101 3.43 6.06 13.28
C GLN A 101 2.23 6.67 12.55
N ARG A 102 1.26 7.21 13.29
CA ARG A 102 0.14 7.99 12.74
C ARG A 102 0.61 9.37 12.34
N LEU A 103 0.27 9.81 11.13
CA LEU A 103 0.65 11.12 10.60
C LEU A 103 -0.52 12.10 10.57
N THR A 104 -1.74 11.61 10.34
CA THR A 104 -2.94 12.43 10.21
C THR A 104 -3.99 12.04 11.24
N THR A 105 -4.91 12.96 11.57
CA THR A 105 -5.85 12.78 12.68
C THR A 105 -7.24 13.34 12.40
N HIS A 106 -7.57 13.63 11.14
CA HIS A 106 -8.87 14.17 10.79
C HIS A 106 -9.96 13.10 10.84
N SER A 107 -11.21 13.49 11.11
CA SER A 107 -12.35 12.56 11.19
C SER A 107 -12.84 12.02 9.84
N GLY A 108 -12.37 12.59 8.72
CA GLY A 108 -12.64 12.09 7.38
C GLY A 108 -11.67 11.00 6.96
N SER A 109 -11.97 10.32 5.85
CA SER A 109 -11.05 9.32 5.30
C SER A 109 -9.89 9.97 4.56
N GLU A 110 -8.68 9.60 4.95
CA GLU A 110 -7.42 10.07 4.40
C GLU A 110 -6.64 8.90 3.83
N LYS A 111 -6.12 9.06 2.60
CA LYS A 111 -5.39 7.99 1.92
C LYS A 111 -4.11 8.52 1.29
N PRO A 112 -2.95 7.88 1.53
CA PRO A 112 -1.71 8.30 0.89
C PRO A 112 -1.81 8.04 -0.63
N VAL A 113 -1.24 8.95 -1.41
CA VAL A 113 -1.19 8.87 -2.87
C VAL A 113 0.23 8.68 -3.34
N ALA A 114 1.15 9.50 -2.82
CA ALA A 114 2.56 9.47 -3.19
C ALA A 114 3.42 10.11 -2.11
N TYR A 115 4.70 9.80 -2.09
CA TYR A 115 5.69 10.67 -1.46
C TYR A 115 6.03 11.80 -2.44
N LYS A 116 6.02 13.03 -1.96
CA LYS A 116 6.52 14.20 -2.70
C LYS A 116 8.05 14.21 -2.71
N ASP A 117 8.61 13.89 -1.57
CA ASP A 117 10.04 13.75 -1.30
C ASP A 117 10.23 12.82 -0.08
N ASP A 118 11.47 12.66 0.41
CA ASP A 118 11.77 11.80 1.58
C ASP A 118 11.16 12.30 2.89
N LYS A 119 10.61 13.52 2.93
CA LYS A 119 10.11 14.17 4.14
C LYS A 119 8.61 14.42 4.11
N HIS A 120 7.97 14.36 2.95
CA HIS A 120 6.57 14.73 2.80
C HIS A 120 5.78 13.70 2.02
N ILE A 121 4.56 13.44 2.49
CA ILE A 121 3.60 12.54 1.88
C ILE A 121 2.41 13.35 1.38
N LEU A 122 2.01 13.08 0.14
CA LEU A 122 0.77 13.57 -0.43
C LEU A 122 -0.33 12.57 -0.13
N PHE A 123 -1.46 13.07 0.34
CA PHE A 123 -2.63 12.24 0.62
C PHE A 123 -3.91 12.95 0.18
N THR A 124 -4.95 12.17 -0.03
CA THR A 124 -6.29 12.68 -0.36
C THR A 124 -7.14 12.72 0.88
N ALA A 125 -7.92 13.78 1.02
CA ALA A 125 -8.91 13.94 2.08
C ALA A 125 -10.10 14.79 1.63
N ASN A 126 -11.25 14.56 2.26
CA ASN A 126 -12.43 15.38 2.12
C ASN A 126 -12.49 16.38 3.29
N ILE A 127 -11.54 17.32 3.32
CA ILE A 127 -11.47 18.36 4.33
C ILE A 127 -11.94 19.66 3.67
N ALA A 128 -12.99 20.29 4.20
CA ALA A 128 -13.35 21.63 3.75
C ALA A 128 -12.27 22.62 4.21
N PRO A 129 -11.58 23.33 3.30
CA PRO A 129 -10.47 24.20 3.68
C PRO A 129 -10.91 25.45 4.43
N SER A 130 -12.15 25.90 4.27
CA SER A 130 -12.73 27.00 5.02
C SER A 130 -14.24 26.88 5.12
N ALA A 131 -14.87 27.64 6.06
CA ALA A 131 -16.32 27.72 6.17
C ALA A 131 -16.98 28.36 4.94
N GLU A 132 -16.24 29.12 4.14
CA GLU A 132 -16.71 29.78 2.93
C GLU A 132 -16.82 28.79 1.76
N ASP A 133 -16.02 27.72 1.76
CA ASP A 133 -16.07 26.64 0.79
C ASP A 133 -17.19 25.64 1.06
N ALA A 134 -17.94 25.77 2.14
CA ALA A 134 -19.06 24.93 2.53
C ALA A 134 -20.28 25.04 1.57
N GLY A 135 -20.25 25.95 0.61
CA GLY A 135 -21.26 26.07 -0.46
C GLY A 135 -21.25 24.92 -1.47
N PHE A 136 -20.18 24.12 -1.53
CA PHE A 136 -20.14 22.89 -2.31
C PHE A 136 -20.36 21.68 -1.39
N PRO A 137 -21.18 20.69 -1.80
CA PRO A 137 -21.43 19.53 -0.97
C PRO A 137 -20.08 18.84 -0.64
N SER A 138 -19.75 18.85 0.65
CA SER A 138 -18.48 18.40 1.26
C SER A 138 -18.19 16.90 1.12
N GLY A 139 -18.67 16.23 0.12
CA GLY A 139 -18.46 14.80 -0.10
C GLY A 139 -18.06 14.42 -1.52
N GLN A 140 -18.06 15.38 -2.45
CA GLN A 140 -17.85 15.06 -3.86
C GLN A 140 -16.44 15.32 -4.39
N PHE A 141 -15.62 16.11 -3.68
CA PHE A 141 -14.28 16.45 -4.17
C PHE A 141 -13.22 16.13 -3.12
N GLN A 142 -12.43 15.11 -3.40
CA GLN A 142 -11.21 14.86 -2.66
C GLN A 142 -10.14 15.87 -3.10
N GLN A 143 -9.49 16.47 -2.12
CA GLN A 143 -8.38 17.40 -2.32
C GLN A 143 -7.07 16.73 -1.92
N ILE A 144 -5.96 17.23 -2.45
CA ILE A 144 -4.64 16.74 -2.13
C ILE A 144 -4.03 17.62 -1.05
N TYR A 145 -3.60 16.97 0.01
CA TYR A 145 -2.89 17.56 1.14
C TYR A 145 -1.48 17.00 1.24
N GLU A 146 -0.65 17.72 1.94
CA GLU A 146 0.73 17.36 2.26
C GLU A 146 0.90 17.27 3.78
N VAL A 147 1.59 16.23 4.25
CA VAL A 147 1.99 16.07 5.66
C VAL A 147 3.43 15.62 5.74
N ALA A 148 4.17 16.10 6.75
CA ALA A 148 5.53 15.64 7.00
C ALA A 148 5.54 14.19 7.51
N VAL A 149 6.55 13.39 7.16
CA VAL A 149 6.74 12.00 7.66
C VAL A 149 6.95 11.92 9.17
N THR A 150 7.29 13.05 9.80
CA THR A 150 7.37 13.19 11.26
C THR A 150 6.02 13.50 11.91
N GLY A 151 4.96 13.65 11.10
CA GLY A 151 3.65 14.15 11.52
C GLY A 151 3.60 15.67 11.57
N GLY A 152 2.48 16.21 12.06
CA GLY A 152 2.25 17.63 12.16
C GLY A 152 0.95 18.05 11.49
N ARG A 153 0.77 19.36 11.30
CA ARG A 153 -0.45 19.90 10.68
C ARG A 153 -0.36 19.72 9.16
N PRO A 154 -1.33 19.04 8.53
CA PRO A 154 -1.41 18.96 7.08
C PRO A 154 -1.64 20.33 6.45
N THR A 155 -1.07 20.54 5.27
CA THR A 155 -1.29 21.72 4.44
C THR A 155 -1.90 21.31 3.10
N MET A 156 -2.76 22.16 2.55
CA MET A 156 -3.34 21.89 1.24
C MET A 156 -2.23 22.00 0.18
N PHE A 157 -2.06 20.95 -0.62
CA PHE A 157 -1.11 20.92 -1.74
C PHE A 157 -1.75 21.45 -3.03
N SER A 158 -3.01 21.06 -3.31
CA SER A 158 -3.74 21.48 -4.48
C SER A 158 -5.24 21.59 -4.18
N SER A 159 -5.84 22.68 -4.62
CA SER A 159 -7.30 22.90 -4.57
C SER A 159 -8.03 22.33 -5.79
N MET A 160 -7.31 21.77 -6.78
CA MET A 160 -7.96 21.13 -7.92
C MET A 160 -8.64 19.83 -7.50
N PRO A 161 -9.83 19.51 -8.07
CA PRO A 161 -10.44 18.19 -7.89
C PRO A 161 -9.46 17.08 -8.25
N MET A 162 -9.39 16.05 -7.43
CA MET A 162 -8.39 14.98 -7.53
C MET A 162 -8.33 14.30 -8.89
N GLU A 163 -9.48 14.13 -9.56
CA GLU A 163 -9.54 13.52 -10.89
C GLU A 163 -8.73 14.27 -11.95
N LEU A 164 -8.70 15.59 -11.87
CA LEU A 164 -7.92 16.43 -12.79
C LEU A 164 -6.45 16.53 -12.38
N SER A 165 -6.14 16.51 -11.07
CA SER A 165 -4.76 16.64 -10.60
C SER A 165 -3.93 15.38 -10.81
N LEU A 166 -4.55 14.19 -10.74
CA LEU A 166 -3.85 12.92 -11.01
C LEU A 166 -3.50 12.75 -12.50
N ILE A 167 -4.30 13.30 -13.41
CA ILE A 167 -4.00 13.28 -14.85
C ILE A 167 -2.72 14.07 -15.13
N HIS A 168 -2.50 15.20 -14.44
CA HIS A 168 -1.30 16.00 -14.64
C HIS A 168 -0.03 15.43 -13.99
N ILE A 169 -0.17 14.58 -12.97
CA ILE A 169 0.97 13.93 -12.32
C ILE A 169 1.43 12.68 -13.09
N SER A 170 0.53 12.04 -13.84
CA SER A 170 0.80 10.77 -14.52
C SER A 170 1.22 10.89 -15.99
N GLU A 171 1.09 12.07 -16.63
CA GLU A 171 1.60 12.27 -17.99
C GLU A 171 3.10 12.63 -17.96
N PRO A 172 3.98 11.73 -18.44
CA PRO A 172 5.33 12.18 -18.78
C PRO A 172 5.21 13.19 -19.93
N THR A 173 5.67 14.41 -19.69
CA THR A 173 5.82 15.44 -20.74
C THR A 173 6.58 14.82 -21.91
N ARG A 174 5.87 14.44 -22.97
CA ARG A 174 6.53 14.14 -24.25
C ARG A 174 7.13 15.45 -24.76
N PRO A 175 8.44 15.51 -24.98
CA PRO A 175 9.00 16.62 -25.72
C PRO A 175 8.45 16.55 -27.15
N TYR A 176 7.88 17.64 -27.62
CA TYR A 176 7.52 17.85 -29.01
C TYR A 176 8.77 17.90 -29.87
#